data_fed9be7fd6444c5dde104dfd2b1be540
#
_entry.id   fed9be7fd6444c5dde104dfd2b1be540
#
_cell.length_a   1.000
_cell.length_b   1.000
_cell.length_c   1.000
_cell.angle_alpha   90.00
_cell.angle_beta   90.00
_cell.angle_gamma   90.00
#
_symmetry.space_group_name_H-M   'P 1'
#
loop_
_entity.id
_entity.type
_entity.pdbx_description
1 polymer ?
#
loop_
_entity_poly.entity_id
_entity_poly.type
_entity_poly.pdbx_seq_one_letter_code
_entity_poly.pdbx_strand_id
1 'polypeptide(L)'
;MQKTILLFLPLLFILGCKPSLVKQSFSSADSLVIHFKNEQQGVVTKTVQTADSKAINRVIEFIDGKTADHLQCNYDGKMFFFSEGKQIQEVDFNMTEKDCTQFSLLVNGKLISTKMNPEAIDFFNAQEKGLLFY
;
A
#
# COMPACT_ATOMS: atom_id res chain seq x y z
N MET A 1 15.79 50.55 39.06
CA MET A 1 16.39 49.35 38.49
C MET A 1 15.28 48.44 37.95
N GLN A 2 15.03 48.52 36.64
CA GLN A 2 13.98 47.74 35.98
C GLN A 2 14.62 46.48 35.44
N LYS A 3 14.25 45.30 36.00
CA LYS A 3 14.69 44.01 35.51
C LYS A 3 13.75 43.58 34.35
N THR A 4 14.27 43.68 33.12
CA THR A 4 13.62 43.17 31.94
C THR A 4 13.78 41.65 31.90
N ILE A 5 12.72 40.91 32.21
CA ILE A 5 12.65 39.46 32.03
C ILE A 5 12.39 39.18 30.58
N LEU A 6 13.42 38.76 29.86
CA LEU A 6 13.30 38.22 28.48
C LEU A 6 12.67 36.84 28.56
N LEU A 7 11.38 36.75 28.23
CA LEU A 7 10.66 35.48 28.11
C LEU A 7 11.09 34.79 26.82
N PHE A 8 12.04 33.86 26.90
CA PHE A 8 12.42 32.97 25.80
C PHE A 8 11.29 31.97 25.59
N LEU A 9 10.44 32.21 24.60
CA LEU A 9 9.41 31.27 24.17
C LEU A 9 10.05 30.19 23.26
N PRO A 10 10.15 28.90 23.69
CA PRO A 10 10.69 27.88 22.82
C PRO A 10 9.69 27.64 21.69
N LEU A 11 10.08 27.99 20.47
CA LEU A 11 9.36 27.69 19.25
C LEU A 11 9.47 26.17 19.01
N LEU A 12 8.48 25.41 19.48
CA LEU A 12 8.33 23.99 19.20
C LEU A 12 8.07 23.83 17.69
N PHE A 13 9.14 23.58 16.95
CA PHE A 13 9.04 23.06 15.58
C PHE A 13 8.41 21.67 15.63
N ILE A 14 7.11 21.61 15.44
CA ILE A 14 6.40 20.35 15.16
C ILE A 14 6.81 19.94 13.74
N LEU A 15 7.88 19.16 13.63
CA LEU A 15 8.25 18.47 12.40
C LEU A 15 7.18 17.41 12.14
N GLY A 16 6.06 17.82 11.57
CA GLY A 16 5.02 16.92 11.09
C GLY A 16 5.60 16.06 9.98
N CYS A 17 5.78 14.76 10.26
CA CYS A 17 6.14 13.77 9.26
C CYS A 17 5.01 13.73 8.22
N LYS A 18 5.21 14.28 7.02
CA LYS A 18 4.22 14.20 5.94
C LYS A 18 4.16 12.76 5.44
N PRO A 19 2.97 12.17 5.29
CA PRO A 19 2.85 10.85 4.69
C PRO A 19 3.40 10.86 3.25
N SER A 20 3.91 9.72 2.78
CA SER A 20 4.37 9.55 1.40
C SER A 20 3.24 9.83 0.39
N LEU A 21 3.59 10.13 -0.86
CA LEU A 21 2.61 10.30 -1.94
C LEU A 21 1.81 9.01 -2.17
N VAL A 22 2.46 7.85 -2.04
CA VAL A 22 1.80 6.55 -2.13
C VAL A 22 0.73 6.43 -1.04
N LYS A 23 1.09 6.62 0.22
CA LYS A 23 0.15 6.54 1.35
C LYS A 23 -0.98 7.55 1.26
N GLN A 24 -0.72 8.76 0.77
CA GLN A 24 -1.75 9.79 0.56
C GLN A 24 -2.81 9.35 -0.46
N SER A 25 -2.44 8.59 -1.50
CA SER A 25 -3.37 8.12 -2.52
C SER A 25 -4.43 7.13 -2.00
N PHE A 26 -4.24 6.60 -0.79
CA PHE A 26 -5.15 5.68 -0.11
C PHE A 26 -5.87 6.30 1.09
N SER A 27 -5.72 7.60 1.35
CA SER A 27 -6.12 8.25 2.62
C SER A 27 -7.60 8.09 2.98
N SER A 28 -8.47 7.89 2.00
CA SER A 28 -9.91 7.70 2.20
C SER A 28 -10.38 6.25 1.98
N ALA A 29 -9.47 5.30 1.84
CA ALA A 29 -9.84 3.90 1.59
C ALA A 29 -10.62 3.31 2.77
N ASP A 30 -11.81 2.80 2.50
CA ASP A 30 -12.71 2.15 3.47
C ASP A 30 -12.97 0.68 3.14
N SER A 31 -12.63 0.24 1.93
CA SER A 31 -12.74 -1.15 1.52
C SER A 31 -11.69 -1.53 0.48
N LEU A 32 -11.37 -2.81 0.45
CA LEU A 32 -10.34 -3.41 -0.40
C LEU A 32 -10.84 -4.71 -0.99
N VAL A 33 -10.63 -4.89 -2.30
CA VAL A 33 -10.84 -6.14 -3.02
C VAL A 33 -9.50 -6.59 -3.62
N ILE A 34 -9.13 -7.84 -3.41
CA ILE A 34 -7.91 -8.46 -3.96
C ILE A 34 -8.32 -9.58 -4.90
N HIS A 35 -7.90 -9.49 -6.14
CA HIS A 35 -8.03 -10.55 -7.13
C HIS A 35 -6.68 -11.25 -7.31
N PHE A 36 -6.60 -12.53 -6.97
CA PHE A 36 -5.48 -13.39 -7.31
C PHE A 36 -5.71 -14.02 -8.68
N LYS A 37 -4.69 -14.11 -9.48
CA LYS A 37 -4.74 -14.62 -10.85
C LYS A 37 -3.82 -15.82 -11.02
N ASN A 38 -4.21 -16.73 -11.91
CA ASN A 38 -3.29 -17.75 -12.42
C ASN A 38 -2.36 -17.09 -13.45
N GLU A 39 -1.04 -17.18 -13.23
CA GLU A 39 -0.01 -16.62 -14.12
C GLU A 39 -0.15 -17.08 -15.57
N GLN A 40 -0.50 -18.35 -15.80
CA GLN A 40 -0.55 -18.93 -17.14
C GLN A 40 -1.78 -18.53 -17.95
N GLN A 41 -2.90 -18.26 -17.27
CA GLN A 41 -4.20 -18.04 -17.93
C GLN A 41 -4.74 -16.63 -17.74
N GLY A 42 -4.15 -15.83 -16.85
CA GLY A 42 -4.65 -14.50 -16.50
C GLY A 42 -6.05 -14.49 -15.86
N VAL A 43 -6.57 -15.67 -15.50
CA VAL A 43 -7.91 -15.83 -14.93
C VAL A 43 -7.85 -15.59 -13.41
N VAL A 44 -8.84 -14.85 -12.90
CA VAL A 44 -9.01 -14.68 -11.44
C VAL A 44 -9.36 -16.02 -10.81
N THR A 45 -8.50 -16.52 -9.94
CA THR A 45 -8.67 -17.79 -9.22
C THR A 45 -9.31 -17.61 -7.86
N LYS A 46 -9.10 -16.45 -7.25
CA LYS A 46 -9.64 -16.11 -5.93
C LYS A 46 -9.87 -14.63 -5.77
N THR A 47 -10.93 -14.29 -5.07
CA THR A 47 -11.24 -12.92 -4.64
C THR A 47 -11.32 -12.88 -3.12
N VAL A 48 -10.61 -11.93 -2.52
CA VAL A 48 -10.68 -11.60 -1.09
C VAL A 48 -11.15 -10.17 -0.97
N GLN A 49 -12.07 -9.90 -0.06
CA GLN A 49 -12.54 -8.55 0.20
C GLN A 49 -12.60 -8.26 1.70
N THR A 50 -12.33 -7.03 2.07
CA THR A 50 -12.39 -6.58 3.46
C THR A 50 -12.78 -5.12 3.56
N ALA A 51 -13.50 -4.78 4.64
CA ALA A 51 -13.74 -3.42 5.10
C ALA A 51 -13.09 -3.18 6.49
N ASP A 52 -12.26 -4.11 6.95
CA ASP A 52 -11.50 -3.95 8.20
C ASP A 52 -10.38 -2.92 8.01
N SER A 53 -10.46 -1.83 8.75
CA SER A 53 -9.51 -0.72 8.63
C SER A 53 -8.06 -1.11 8.99
N LYS A 54 -7.87 -2.07 9.91
CA LYS A 54 -6.52 -2.54 10.28
C LYS A 54 -5.91 -3.36 9.15
N ALA A 55 -6.70 -4.24 8.53
CA ALA A 55 -6.26 -5.02 7.39
C ALA A 55 -5.92 -4.11 6.19
N ILE A 56 -6.78 -3.13 5.88
CA ILE A 56 -6.55 -2.16 4.81
C ILE A 56 -5.27 -1.36 5.06
N ASN A 57 -5.10 -0.81 6.26
CA ASN A 57 -3.91 -0.04 6.63
C ASN A 57 -2.63 -0.87 6.54
N ARG A 58 -2.67 -2.14 6.97
CA ARG A 58 -1.52 -3.04 6.85
C ARG A 58 -1.12 -3.27 5.39
N VAL A 59 -2.08 -3.48 4.50
CA VAL A 59 -1.81 -3.63 3.06
C VAL A 59 -1.24 -2.34 2.48
N ILE A 60 -1.77 -1.17 2.85
CA ILE A 60 -1.23 0.13 2.43
C ILE A 60 0.23 0.30 2.90
N GLU A 61 0.56 -0.11 4.12
CA GLU A 61 1.94 -0.07 4.63
C GLU A 61 2.88 -0.97 3.83
N PHE A 62 2.43 -2.14 3.38
CA PHE A 62 3.20 -2.98 2.48
C PHE A 62 3.45 -2.31 1.13
N ILE A 63 2.44 -1.66 0.55
CA ILE A 63 2.54 -0.96 -0.73
C ILE A 63 3.45 0.26 -0.61
N ASP A 64 3.45 0.94 0.52
CA ASP A 64 4.30 2.11 0.81
C ASP A 64 5.75 1.70 1.19
N GLY A 65 6.26 0.67 0.56
CA GLY A 65 7.61 0.16 0.76
C GLY A 65 8.68 0.99 0.02
N LYS A 66 9.89 0.42 -0.05
CA LYS A 66 11.00 1.04 -0.77
C LYS A 66 10.69 1.12 -2.26
N THR A 67 10.93 2.28 -2.87
CA THR A 67 10.83 2.46 -4.31
C THR A 67 11.73 1.45 -5.03
N ALA A 68 11.22 0.87 -6.09
CA ALA A 68 11.92 -0.07 -6.96
C ALA A 68 11.88 0.43 -8.41
N ASP A 69 12.84 -0.02 -9.21
CA ASP A 69 12.74 0.15 -10.66
C ASP A 69 11.54 -0.64 -11.17
N HIS A 70 10.80 -0.02 -12.09
CA HIS A 70 9.69 -0.72 -12.72
C HIS A 70 10.24 -1.79 -13.67
N LEU A 71 9.94 -3.06 -13.33
CA LEU A 71 10.26 -4.20 -14.18
C LEU A 71 8.98 -4.67 -14.87
N GLN A 72 9.10 -5.03 -16.15
CA GLN A 72 8.02 -5.69 -16.88
C GLN A 72 7.93 -7.15 -16.43
N CYS A 73 7.00 -7.42 -15.54
CA CYS A 73 6.76 -8.73 -14.96
C CYS A 73 5.31 -9.12 -15.15
N ASN A 74 5.02 -10.40 -15.12
CA ASN A 74 3.65 -10.86 -15.01
C ASN A 74 3.10 -10.50 -13.62
N TYR A 75 1.81 -10.21 -13.55
CA TYR A 75 1.16 -9.91 -12.28
C TYR A 75 0.42 -11.14 -11.75
N ASP A 76 0.63 -11.47 -10.47
CA ASP A 76 -0.08 -12.52 -9.75
C ASP A 76 -1.46 -12.06 -9.29
N GLY A 77 -1.69 -10.76 -9.31
CA GLY A 77 -2.97 -10.23 -8.90
C GLY A 77 -3.08 -8.72 -9.01
N LYS A 78 -4.26 -8.27 -8.58
CA LYS A 78 -4.64 -6.87 -8.60
C LYS A 78 -5.46 -6.53 -7.36
N MET A 79 -5.23 -5.37 -6.81
CA MET A 79 -5.99 -4.82 -5.69
C MET A 79 -6.76 -3.59 -6.13
N PHE A 80 -7.98 -3.47 -5.63
CA PHE A 80 -8.84 -2.32 -5.84
C PHE A 80 -9.23 -1.74 -4.49
N PHE A 81 -8.91 -0.47 -4.28
CA PHE A 81 -9.28 0.28 -3.08
C PHE A 81 -10.45 1.18 -3.39
N PHE A 82 -11.41 1.21 -2.48
CA PHE A 82 -12.63 2.00 -2.61
C PHE A 82 -12.76 2.98 -1.44
N SER A 83 -13.50 4.06 -1.70
CA SER A 83 -13.98 5.01 -0.73
C SER A 83 -15.44 5.31 -1.05
N GLU A 84 -16.35 5.08 -0.09
CA GLU A 84 -17.80 5.27 -0.28
C GLU A 84 -18.35 4.57 -1.54
N GLY A 85 -17.88 3.34 -1.80
CA GLY A 85 -18.27 2.53 -2.94
C GLY A 85 -17.65 2.92 -4.29
N LYS A 86 -16.80 3.97 -4.32
CA LYS A 86 -16.12 4.43 -5.53
C LYS A 86 -14.66 3.98 -5.51
N GLN A 87 -14.17 3.39 -6.61
CA GLN A 87 -12.77 3.03 -6.74
C GLN A 87 -11.89 4.27 -6.74
N ILE A 88 -10.91 4.30 -5.84
CA ILE A 88 -9.97 5.42 -5.68
C ILE A 88 -8.56 5.05 -6.12
N GLN A 89 -8.19 3.75 -6.05
CA GLN A 89 -6.85 3.31 -6.43
C GLN A 89 -6.88 1.85 -6.90
N GLU A 90 -5.93 1.54 -7.77
CA GLU A 90 -5.66 0.19 -8.31
C GLU A 90 -4.18 -0.11 -8.16
N VAL A 91 -3.83 -1.33 -7.75
CA VAL A 91 -2.45 -1.76 -7.55
C VAL A 91 -2.28 -3.14 -8.17
N ASP A 92 -1.33 -3.27 -9.08
CA ASP A 92 -0.86 -4.58 -9.55
C ASP A 92 0.21 -5.12 -8.61
N PHE A 93 0.27 -6.43 -8.42
CA PHE A 93 1.34 -7.03 -7.61
C PHE A 93 1.87 -8.33 -8.23
N ASN A 94 3.16 -8.57 -8.01
CA ASN A 94 3.83 -9.83 -8.26
C ASN A 94 4.54 -10.30 -6.99
N MET A 95 4.33 -11.57 -6.62
CA MET A 95 4.92 -12.17 -5.41
C MET A 95 5.69 -13.46 -5.70
N THR A 96 5.57 -14.03 -6.90
CA THR A 96 6.13 -15.34 -7.26
C THR A 96 7.43 -15.25 -8.04
N GLU A 97 7.56 -14.26 -8.90
CA GLU A 97 8.75 -14.09 -9.74
C GLU A 97 9.87 -13.42 -8.95
N LYS A 98 10.96 -14.15 -8.68
CA LYS A 98 12.00 -13.80 -7.72
C LYS A 98 12.56 -12.38 -7.84
N ASP A 99 12.76 -11.89 -9.07
CA ASP A 99 13.33 -10.56 -9.32
C ASP A 99 12.28 -9.48 -9.52
N CYS A 100 11.01 -9.87 -9.48
CA CYS A 100 9.86 -9.03 -9.78
C CYS A 100 8.88 -8.85 -8.60
N THR A 101 9.26 -9.24 -7.40
CA THR A 101 8.39 -9.09 -6.22
C THR A 101 8.17 -7.61 -5.91
N GLN A 102 7.08 -7.08 -6.44
CA GLN A 102 6.79 -5.64 -6.40
C GLN A 102 5.29 -5.35 -6.44
N PHE A 103 4.96 -4.14 -5.99
CA PHE A 103 3.70 -3.48 -6.25
C PHE A 103 3.89 -2.42 -7.34
N SER A 104 2.89 -2.21 -8.18
CA SER A 104 2.89 -1.16 -9.22
C SER A 104 1.56 -0.44 -9.23
N LEU A 105 1.59 0.87 -9.20
CA LEU A 105 0.40 1.73 -9.16
C LEU A 105 0.66 3.09 -9.84
N LEU A 106 -0.42 3.74 -10.27
CA LEU A 106 -0.37 5.10 -10.75
C LEU A 106 -0.71 6.07 -9.62
N VAL A 107 0.17 7.02 -9.36
CA VAL A 107 -0.07 8.13 -8.43
C VAL A 107 0.10 9.44 -9.19
N ASN A 108 -0.95 10.24 -9.26
CA ASN A 108 -0.96 11.48 -10.03
C ASN A 108 -0.49 11.31 -11.50
N GLY A 109 -0.89 10.20 -12.14
CA GLY A 109 -0.53 9.87 -13.51
C GLY A 109 0.89 9.34 -13.71
N LYS A 110 1.68 9.18 -12.65
CA LYS A 110 3.02 8.62 -12.67
C LYS A 110 3.02 7.18 -12.15
N LEU A 111 3.63 6.28 -12.93
CA LEU A 111 3.83 4.89 -12.50
C LEU A 111 4.89 4.84 -11.40
N ILE A 112 4.51 4.27 -10.26
CA ILE A 112 5.38 4.02 -9.12
C ILE A 112 5.44 2.51 -8.90
N SER A 113 6.63 1.99 -8.67
CA SER A 113 6.85 0.61 -8.22
C SER A 113 7.55 0.60 -6.88
N THR A 114 7.11 -0.27 -6.00
CA THR A 114 7.71 -0.48 -4.67
C THR A 114 8.01 -1.95 -4.44
N LYS A 115 9.05 -2.24 -3.68
CA LYS A 115 9.44 -3.62 -3.37
C LYS A 115 8.43 -4.24 -2.40
N MET A 116 8.03 -5.46 -2.71
CA MET A 116 7.30 -6.30 -1.76
C MET A 116 8.29 -6.94 -0.80
N ASN A 117 8.14 -6.70 0.50
CA ASN A 117 8.97 -7.31 1.52
C ASN A 117 8.51 -8.75 1.83
N PRO A 118 9.34 -9.59 2.50
CA PRO A 118 9.00 -10.97 2.82
C PRO A 118 7.71 -11.12 3.65
N GLU A 119 7.45 -10.21 4.58
CA GLU A 119 6.23 -10.20 5.39
C GLU A 119 4.97 -10.01 4.52
N ALA A 120 5.04 -9.12 3.54
CA ALA A 120 3.96 -8.93 2.58
C ALA A 120 3.73 -10.18 1.72
N ILE A 121 4.79 -10.83 1.25
CA ILE A 121 4.70 -12.08 0.48
C ILE A 121 3.98 -13.16 1.32
N ASP A 122 4.38 -13.36 2.56
CA ASP A 122 3.75 -14.31 3.47
C ASP A 122 2.27 -13.97 3.73
N PHE A 123 1.97 -12.70 3.91
CA PHE A 123 0.60 -12.22 4.08
C PHE A 123 -0.28 -12.54 2.86
N PHE A 124 0.16 -12.20 1.64
CA PHE A 124 -0.62 -12.45 0.43
C PHE A 124 -0.75 -13.95 0.12
N ASN A 125 0.30 -14.74 0.32
CA ASN A 125 0.23 -16.19 0.20
C ASN A 125 -0.81 -16.80 1.15
N ALA A 126 -0.90 -16.29 2.37
CA ALA A 126 -1.89 -16.74 3.34
C ALA A 126 -3.31 -16.35 2.93
N GLN A 127 -3.52 -15.14 2.41
CA GLN A 127 -4.81 -14.70 1.88
C GLN A 127 -5.26 -15.53 0.68
N GLU A 128 -4.35 -15.85 -0.24
CA GLU A 128 -4.62 -16.72 -1.38
C GLU A 128 -5.08 -18.12 -0.93
N LYS A 129 -4.46 -18.68 0.11
CA LYS A 129 -4.82 -19.97 0.70
C LYS A 129 -6.09 -19.92 1.58
N GLY A 130 -6.67 -18.76 1.80
CA GLY A 130 -7.85 -18.58 2.65
C GLY A 130 -7.56 -18.60 4.15
N LEU A 131 -6.31 -18.39 4.53
CA LEU A 131 -5.92 -18.22 5.92
C LEU A 131 -6.09 -16.74 6.29
N LEU A 132 -6.93 -16.46 7.30
CA LEU A 132 -7.12 -15.10 7.79
C LEU A 132 -6.08 -14.80 8.86
N PHE A 133 -5.29 -13.75 8.64
CA PHE A 133 -4.43 -13.15 9.66
C PHE A 133 -5.00 -11.79 10.05
N TYR A 134 -5.48 -11.72 11.27
CA TYR A 134 -5.86 -10.47 11.91
C TYR A 134 -4.88 -10.17 13.04
#